data_4ec42da221da526ddecca3ad1f56fd5e
#
_entry.id   4ec42da221da526ddecca3ad1f56fd5e
#
_cell.length_a   1.000
_cell.length_b   1.000
_cell.length_c   1.000
_cell.angle_alpha   90.00
_cell.angle_beta   90.00
_cell.angle_gamma   90.00
#
_symmetry.space_group_name_H-M   'P 1'
#
loop_
_entity.id
_entity.type
_entity.pdbx_description
1 polymer ?
#
loop_
_entity_poly.entity_id
_entity_poly.type
_entity_poly.pdbx_seq_one_letter_code
_entity_poly.pdbx_strand_id
1 'polypeptide(L)'
;MVLCANPGRLLRYGALFNRCGYFHLSLCLDRRELRRSLDQGYPYDYFLYDGFRLDQGCKGTLAMLGRSGSIRRFLLVGELDCREKRLLFEWSRGHGLSIGAVSDRPLGQVALAALINRDRGCPDLMRGIA
;
A
#
# COMPACT_ATOMS: atom_id res chain seq x y z
N MET A 1 -0.31 -4.33 5.65
CA MET A 1 0.38 -3.31 6.46
C MET A 1 -0.17 -1.94 6.10
N VAL A 2 -0.53 -1.14 7.10
CA VAL A 2 -1.09 0.19 6.91
C VAL A 2 -0.31 1.20 7.74
N LEU A 3 0.09 2.31 7.12
CA LEU A 3 0.70 3.45 7.81
C LEU A 3 -0.24 4.64 7.71
N CYS A 4 -0.77 5.10 8.83
CA CYS A 4 -1.70 6.22 8.89
C CYS A 4 -1.57 6.90 10.27
N ALA A 5 -1.30 8.20 10.27
CA ALA A 5 -1.12 8.94 11.52
C ALA A 5 -2.43 9.21 12.27
N ASN A 6 -3.57 9.00 11.63
CA ASN A 6 -4.89 9.20 12.25
C ASN A 6 -5.41 7.88 12.81
N PRO A 7 -5.52 7.72 14.15
CA PRO A 7 -5.91 6.44 14.74
C PRO A 7 -7.28 5.94 14.29
N GLY A 8 -8.28 6.82 14.17
CA GLY A 8 -9.62 6.43 13.73
C GLY A 8 -9.62 5.92 12.30
N ARG A 9 -8.89 6.58 11.42
CA ARG A 9 -8.77 6.18 10.02
C ARG A 9 -7.97 4.87 9.91
N LEU A 10 -6.94 4.72 10.71
CA LEU A 10 -6.14 3.48 10.75
C LEU A 10 -7.01 2.28 11.10
N LEU A 11 -7.85 2.39 12.12
CA LEU A 11 -8.77 1.32 12.50
C LEU A 11 -9.79 1.02 11.40
N ARG A 12 -10.25 2.05 10.69
CA ARG A 12 -11.15 1.88 9.56
C ARG A 12 -10.50 1.08 8.44
N TYR A 13 -9.25 1.38 8.10
CA TYR A 13 -8.51 0.59 7.12
C TYR A 13 -8.36 -0.87 7.55
N GLY A 14 -8.08 -1.09 8.83
CA GLY A 14 -8.01 -2.45 9.36
C GLY A 14 -9.30 -3.23 9.16
N ALA A 15 -10.44 -2.59 9.46
CA ALA A 15 -11.76 -3.21 9.25
C ALA A 15 -12.02 -3.49 7.77
N LEU A 16 -11.64 -2.57 6.88
CA LEU A 16 -11.81 -2.74 5.44
C LEU A 16 -11.00 -3.95 4.92
N PHE A 17 -9.75 -4.07 5.34
CA PHE A 17 -8.94 -5.22 4.94
C PHE A 17 -9.48 -6.53 5.50
N ASN A 18 -9.98 -6.53 6.74
CA ASN A 18 -10.63 -7.71 7.32
C ASN A 18 -11.81 -8.17 6.48
N ARG A 19 -12.63 -7.24 6.00
CA ARG A 19 -13.76 -7.56 5.12
C ARG A 19 -13.31 -8.15 3.80
N CYS A 20 -12.10 -7.82 3.35
CA CYS A 20 -11.53 -8.37 2.13
C CYS A 20 -10.78 -9.69 2.36
N GLY A 21 -10.81 -10.22 3.58
CA GLY A 21 -10.20 -11.50 3.90
C GLY A 21 -8.79 -11.43 4.45
N TYR A 22 -8.29 -10.25 4.77
CA TYR A 22 -6.97 -10.07 5.37
C TYR A 22 -7.09 -9.94 6.87
N PHE A 23 -6.57 -10.90 7.61
CA PHE A 23 -6.64 -10.93 9.07
C PHE A 23 -5.30 -10.74 9.75
N HIS A 24 -4.20 -11.01 9.05
CA HIS A 24 -2.86 -10.70 9.54
C HIS A 24 -2.51 -9.29 9.10
N LEU A 25 -2.77 -8.33 9.98
CA LEU A 25 -2.59 -6.91 9.69
C LEU A 25 -1.56 -6.29 10.62
N SER A 26 -0.74 -5.39 10.07
CA SER A 26 0.10 -4.48 10.87
C SER A 26 -0.42 -3.07 10.67
N LEU A 27 -0.99 -2.51 11.72
CA LEU A 27 -1.53 -1.15 11.72
C LEU A 27 -0.55 -0.24 12.43
N CYS A 28 0.03 0.71 11.70
CA CYS A 28 1.11 1.55 12.18
C CYS A 28 0.72 3.02 12.18
N LEU A 29 0.90 3.69 13.31
CA LEU A 29 0.65 5.12 13.43
C LEU A 29 1.85 5.96 12.97
N ASP A 30 3.06 5.39 13.05
CA ASP A 30 4.28 6.09 12.71
C ASP A 30 5.35 5.13 12.15
N ARG A 31 6.49 5.70 11.76
CA ARG A 31 7.59 4.91 11.19
C ARG A 31 8.23 3.94 12.17
N ARG A 32 8.18 4.25 13.46
CA ARG A 32 8.73 3.37 14.50
C ARG A 32 7.95 2.07 14.55
N GLU A 33 6.63 2.15 14.57
CA GLU A 33 5.77 0.98 14.54
C GLU A 33 5.94 0.20 13.24
N LEU A 34 6.11 0.93 12.12
CA LEU A 34 6.36 0.33 10.82
C LEU A 34 7.63 -0.53 10.83
N ARG A 35 8.71 0.01 11.38
CA ARG A 35 9.98 -0.74 11.47
C ARG A 35 9.85 -1.98 12.32
N ARG A 36 9.14 -1.89 13.44
CA ARG A 36 8.89 -3.06 14.29
C ARG A 36 8.16 -4.14 13.54
N SER A 37 7.18 -3.77 12.73
CA SER A 37 6.43 -4.72 11.92
C SER A 37 7.31 -5.37 10.86
N LEU A 38 8.20 -4.61 10.24
CA LEU A 38 9.15 -5.13 9.26
C LEU A 38 10.13 -6.12 9.89
N ASP A 39 10.58 -5.84 11.10
CA ASP A 39 11.54 -6.69 11.80
C ASP A 39 10.98 -8.07 12.12
N GLN A 40 9.65 -8.23 12.13
CA GLN A 40 9.01 -9.53 12.31
C GLN A 40 9.13 -10.44 11.09
N GLY A 41 9.46 -9.88 9.93
CA GLY A 41 9.77 -10.66 8.74
C GLY A 41 8.58 -11.26 7.98
N TYR A 42 7.35 -10.87 8.30
CA TYR A 42 6.17 -11.36 7.59
C TYR A 42 6.04 -10.70 6.23
N PRO A 43 5.66 -11.46 5.18
CA PRO A 43 5.33 -10.86 3.89
C PRO A 43 3.93 -10.25 3.92
N TYR A 44 3.76 -9.15 3.19
CA TYR A 44 2.47 -8.48 3.05
C TYR A 44 2.14 -8.29 1.59
N ASP A 45 0.88 -8.58 1.22
CA ASP A 45 0.40 -8.36 -0.15
C ASP A 45 0.28 -6.88 -0.46
N TYR A 46 -0.10 -6.08 0.54
CA TYR A 46 -0.34 -4.65 0.37
C TYR A 46 0.30 -3.84 1.49
N PHE A 47 0.84 -2.70 1.11
CA PHE A 47 1.17 -1.62 2.03
C PHE A 47 0.37 -0.39 1.63
N LEU A 48 -0.50 0.09 2.53
CA LEU A 48 -1.27 1.29 2.33
C LEU A 48 -0.65 2.43 3.12
N TYR A 49 -0.29 3.50 2.45
CA TYR A 49 0.29 4.70 3.05
C TYR A 49 -0.71 5.84 2.94
N ASP A 50 -1.36 6.21 4.04
CA ASP A 50 -2.25 7.36 4.10
C ASP A 50 -1.48 8.61 4.53
N GLY A 51 -1.67 9.70 3.80
CA GLY A 51 -0.91 10.92 4.02
C GLY A 51 0.39 10.96 3.24
N PHE A 52 0.47 10.21 2.15
CA PHE A 52 1.66 10.21 1.30
C PHE A 52 1.85 11.55 0.62
N ARG A 53 3.10 12.02 0.59
CA ARG A 53 3.53 13.20 -0.16
C ARG A 53 4.76 12.85 -0.98
N LEU A 54 4.94 13.55 -2.09
CA LEU A 54 6.12 13.35 -2.93
C LEU A 54 7.29 14.15 -2.37
N ASP A 55 7.75 13.76 -1.18
CA ASP A 55 8.92 14.37 -0.52
C ASP A 55 9.94 13.29 -0.17
N GLN A 56 11.10 13.73 0.33
CA GLN A 56 12.19 12.81 0.64
C GLN A 56 11.85 11.84 1.76
N GLY A 57 11.09 12.29 2.76
CA GLY A 57 10.71 11.45 3.89
C GLY A 57 9.80 10.30 3.47
N CYS A 58 8.77 10.61 2.70
CA CYS A 58 7.84 9.60 2.21
C CYS A 58 8.51 8.65 1.21
N LYS A 59 9.30 9.20 0.28
CA LYS A 59 10.05 8.37 -0.67
C LYS A 59 11.05 7.46 0.06
N GLY A 60 11.70 7.97 1.10
CA GLY A 60 12.61 7.16 1.91
C GLY A 60 11.91 5.99 2.58
N THR A 61 10.70 6.20 3.08
CA THR A 61 9.89 5.13 3.65
C THR A 61 9.56 4.05 2.60
N LEU A 62 9.11 4.47 1.42
CA LEU A 62 8.81 3.54 0.34
C LEU A 62 10.06 2.76 -0.11
N ALA A 63 11.19 3.45 -0.23
CA ALA A 63 12.44 2.80 -0.64
C ALA A 63 12.89 1.76 0.38
N MET A 64 12.76 2.07 1.67
CA MET A 64 13.09 1.13 2.74
C MET A 64 12.21 -0.12 2.64
N LEU A 65 10.91 0.05 2.45
CA LEU A 65 9.98 -1.05 2.30
C LEU A 65 10.26 -1.87 1.05
N GLY A 66 10.60 -1.20 -0.04
CA GLY A 66 10.97 -1.87 -1.28
C GLY A 66 12.21 -2.74 -1.13
N ARG A 67 13.22 -2.23 -0.42
CA ARG A 67 14.44 -3.00 -0.17
C ARG A 67 14.20 -4.21 0.73
N SER A 68 13.21 -4.14 1.61
CA SER A 68 12.89 -5.27 2.49
C SER A 68 12.37 -6.49 1.74
N GLY A 69 11.80 -6.28 0.56
CA GLY A 69 11.17 -7.35 -0.21
C GLY A 69 9.92 -7.93 0.41
N SER A 70 9.41 -7.33 1.48
CA SER A 70 8.26 -7.85 2.22
C SER A 70 6.92 -7.38 1.68
N ILE A 71 6.92 -6.39 0.81
CA ILE A 71 5.70 -5.77 0.30
C ILE A 71 5.54 -6.08 -1.19
N ARG A 72 4.39 -6.61 -1.56
CA ARG A 72 4.10 -6.93 -2.96
C ARG A 72 3.61 -5.72 -3.74
N ARG A 73 2.66 -4.96 -3.19
CA ARG A 73 2.08 -3.79 -3.85
C ARG A 73 1.90 -2.64 -2.89
N PHE A 74 2.06 -1.43 -3.41
CA PHE A 74 1.93 -0.20 -2.65
C PHE A 74 0.67 0.54 -3.05
N LEU A 75 -0.15 0.92 -2.05
CA LEU A 75 -1.34 1.72 -2.23
C LEU A 75 -1.11 3.06 -1.53
N LEU A 76 -1.13 4.14 -2.29
CA LEU A 76 -0.79 5.46 -1.76
C LEU A 76 -2.03 6.34 -1.74
N VAL A 77 -2.26 6.99 -0.60
CA VAL A 77 -3.34 7.96 -0.42
C VAL A 77 -2.71 9.32 -0.12
N GLY A 78 -2.89 10.26 -1.02
CA GLY A 78 -2.33 11.61 -0.90
C GLY A 78 -2.71 12.46 -2.10
N GLU A 79 -2.68 13.77 -1.91
CA GLU A 79 -2.98 14.71 -2.97
C GLU A 79 -1.77 14.90 -3.87
N LEU A 80 -1.79 14.26 -5.03
CA LEU A 80 -0.77 14.40 -6.06
C LEU A 80 -1.43 14.86 -7.36
N ASP A 81 -0.83 15.87 -8.00
CA ASP A 81 -1.27 16.28 -9.34
C ASP A 81 -0.73 15.30 -10.39
N CYS A 82 -1.10 15.52 -11.65
CA CYS A 82 -0.71 14.63 -12.74
C CYS A 82 0.81 14.55 -12.92
N ARG A 83 1.49 15.68 -12.73
CA ARG A 83 2.93 15.76 -12.86
C ARG A 83 3.62 14.96 -11.74
N GLU A 84 3.14 15.15 -10.52
CA GLU A 84 3.68 14.43 -9.36
C GLU A 84 3.46 12.93 -9.47
N LYS A 85 2.29 12.50 -9.95
CA LYS A 85 2.02 11.08 -10.20
C LYS A 85 3.00 10.50 -11.20
N ARG A 86 3.27 11.23 -12.28
CA ARG A 86 4.23 10.80 -13.29
C ARG A 86 5.63 10.63 -12.70
N LEU A 87 6.08 11.63 -11.95
CA LEU A 87 7.37 11.59 -11.28
C LEU A 87 7.47 10.41 -10.31
N LEU A 88 6.40 10.18 -9.56
CA LEU A 88 6.33 9.05 -8.63
C LEU A 88 6.46 7.72 -9.35
N PHE A 89 5.73 7.51 -10.43
CA PHE A 89 5.79 6.26 -11.19
C PHE A 89 7.17 6.04 -11.83
N GLU A 90 7.78 7.08 -12.35
CA GLU A 90 9.14 6.99 -12.88
C GLU A 90 10.14 6.62 -11.79
N TRP A 91 10.06 7.31 -10.66
CA TRP A 91 10.92 7.04 -9.51
C TRP A 91 10.72 5.60 -8.99
N SER A 92 9.48 5.16 -8.89
CA SER A 92 9.17 3.82 -8.37
C SER A 92 9.72 2.72 -9.27
N ARG A 93 9.69 2.91 -10.59
CA ARG A 93 10.28 1.94 -11.52
C ARG A 93 11.77 1.80 -11.31
N GLY A 94 12.46 2.91 -11.08
CA GLY A 94 13.89 2.89 -10.79
C GLY A 94 14.24 2.19 -9.48
N HIS A 95 13.29 2.04 -8.57
CA HIS A 95 13.48 1.40 -7.27
C HIS A 95 12.82 0.03 -7.17
N GLY A 96 12.27 -0.47 -8.26
CA GLY A 96 11.63 -1.79 -8.26
C GLY A 96 10.36 -1.87 -7.43
N LEU A 97 9.65 -0.75 -7.27
CA LEU A 97 8.41 -0.71 -6.49
C LEU A 97 7.20 -0.90 -7.39
N SER A 98 6.26 -1.71 -6.96
CA SER A 98 4.99 -1.93 -7.66
C SER A 98 3.90 -1.07 -7.02
N ILE A 99 3.59 0.07 -7.63
CA ILE A 99 2.52 0.96 -7.18
C ILE A 99 1.20 0.45 -7.76
N GLY A 100 0.32 -0.03 -6.90
CA GLY A 100 -0.98 -0.55 -7.32
C GLY A 100 -2.03 0.53 -7.53
N ALA A 101 -1.99 1.58 -6.73
CA ALA A 101 -2.93 2.69 -6.84
C ALA A 101 -2.41 3.94 -6.14
N VAL A 102 -2.81 5.11 -6.67
CA VAL A 102 -2.64 6.41 -6.01
C VAL A 102 -4.01 7.06 -5.96
N SER A 103 -4.46 7.40 -4.76
CA SER A 103 -5.78 8.01 -4.55
C SER A 103 -5.63 9.33 -3.82
N ASP A 104 -6.42 10.33 -4.20
CA ASP A 104 -6.46 11.62 -3.50
C ASP A 104 -7.40 11.61 -2.30
N ARG A 105 -8.13 10.52 -2.09
CA ARG A 105 -9.08 10.35 -0.97
C ARG A 105 -8.83 9.02 -0.29
N PRO A 106 -9.18 8.90 1.01
CA PRO A 106 -9.10 7.61 1.69
C PRO A 106 -9.88 6.54 0.92
N LEU A 107 -9.25 5.38 0.77
CA LEU A 107 -9.89 4.26 0.06
C LEU A 107 -11.05 3.71 0.88
N GLY A 108 -12.22 3.59 0.24
CA GLY A 108 -13.38 2.94 0.82
C GLY A 108 -13.42 1.46 0.47
N GLN A 109 -14.44 0.78 0.98
CA GLN A 109 -14.59 -0.66 0.82
C GLN A 109 -14.70 -1.07 -0.64
N VAL A 110 -15.50 -0.36 -1.43
CA VAL A 110 -15.71 -0.71 -2.85
C VAL A 110 -14.42 -0.57 -3.64
N ALA A 111 -13.71 0.54 -3.45
CA ALA A 111 -12.46 0.78 -4.17
C ALA A 111 -11.38 -0.23 -3.79
N LEU A 112 -11.24 -0.52 -2.49
CA LEU A 112 -10.25 -1.48 -2.01
C LEU A 112 -10.57 -2.89 -2.49
N ALA A 113 -11.83 -3.31 -2.39
CA ALA A 113 -12.27 -4.62 -2.88
C ALA A 113 -12.03 -4.77 -4.38
N ALA A 114 -12.29 -3.72 -5.16
CA ALA A 114 -12.05 -3.74 -6.60
C ALA A 114 -10.57 -3.91 -6.94
N LEU A 115 -9.68 -3.23 -6.20
CA LEU A 115 -8.24 -3.36 -6.39
C LEU A 115 -7.77 -4.80 -6.10
N ILE A 116 -8.20 -5.34 -4.97
CA ILE A 116 -7.82 -6.68 -4.54
C ILE A 116 -8.36 -7.74 -5.52
N ASN A 117 -9.60 -7.60 -5.93
CA ASN A 117 -10.23 -8.54 -6.88
C ASN A 117 -9.53 -8.50 -8.24
N ARG A 118 -9.13 -7.32 -8.69
CA ARG A 118 -8.40 -7.19 -9.96
C ARG A 118 -7.06 -7.93 -9.89
N ASP A 119 -6.33 -7.77 -8.79
CA ASP A 119 -5.04 -8.44 -8.63
C ASP A 119 -5.18 -9.96 -8.56
N ARG A 120 -6.21 -10.44 -7.87
CA ARG A 120 -6.47 -11.88 -7.73
C ARG A 120 -7.09 -12.48 -8.99
N GLY A 121 -7.99 -11.74 -9.63
CA GLY A 121 -8.77 -12.25 -10.75
C GLY A 121 -7.95 -12.47 -12.00
N CYS A 122 -7.04 -11.53 -12.34
CA CYS A 122 -6.27 -11.63 -13.57
C CYS A 122 -5.41 -12.89 -13.67
N PRO A 123 -4.59 -13.24 -12.67
CA PRO A 123 -3.81 -14.48 -12.73
C PRO A 123 -4.70 -15.74 -12.75
N ASP A 124 -5.76 -15.73 -11.96
CA ASP A 124 -6.67 -16.88 -11.87
C ASP A 124 -7.43 -17.10 -13.18
N LEU A 125 -7.88 -16.02 -13.82
CA LEU A 125 -8.55 -16.11 -15.12
C LEU A 125 -7.60 -16.68 -16.17
N MET A 126 -6.35 -16.25 -16.19
CA MET A 126 -5.37 -16.77 -17.12
C MET A 126 -5.08 -18.24 -16.88
N ARG A 127 -5.03 -18.66 -15.63
CA ARG A 127 -4.87 -20.08 -15.29
C ARG A 127 -6.08 -20.91 -15.71
N GLY A 128 -7.27 -20.36 -15.51
CA GLY A 128 -8.50 -21.04 -15.93
C GLY A 128 -8.61 -21.23 -17.43
N ILE A 129 -8.00 -20.34 -18.19
CA ILE A 129 -7.99 -20.44 -19.66
C ILE A 129 -6.91 -21.43 -20.11
N ALA A 130 -5.80 -21.40 -19.42
CA ALA A 130 -4.69 -22.27 -19.75
C ALA A 130 -4.94 -23.72 -19.33
#